data_d1e1299c120ad6045c0fa6f2f6a5ffe1
#
_entry.id   d1e1299c120ad6045c0fa6f2f6a5ffe1
#
_cell.length_a   1.000
_cell.length_b   1.000
_cell.length_c   1.000
_cell.angle_alpha   90.00
_cell.angle_beta   90.00
_cell.angle_gamma   90.00
#
_symmetry.space_group_name_H-M   'P 1'
#
loop_
_entity.id
_entity.type
_entity.pdbx_description
1 polymer ?
#
loop_
_entity_poly.entity_id
_entity_poly.type
_entity_poly.pdbx_seq_one_letter_code
_entity_poly.pdbx_strand_id
1 'polypeptide(L)'
;MTTQTETELYLENRQHLIDGHAYDPSSERDACGVGLVCAIDGKPRREVVELAIRALKNVWHRGAVDADGKTGDGAGVMLTVPPDFFADQVRRAGHTPRESRIAVGQIFLPRVDLGAQEAARTIVETEVLRFGFYIYGWRQVPVDTSVIGEKANAARPEIEQIMLAPPKGMDDETLERALFLCRKRIEKRVAAANLPGFYICSLSAKSLVYKGMFLAQHIDEFYPDLRDERFASAVAIFHQRYSTNTFPEWRLAQPFRMLAHNGEINTLKGNVNWMKSHEIRMAADAFGVHQEDVKPVIQPGNSDSASLDNTFEVLVRAGRTAPMAKSLLIPEAWSGSGETMKESHQALYAYCNAVMEPWDGPAAICATDGRWVVAGKDRN
;
A
#
# COMPACT_ATOMS: atom_id res chain seq x y z
N MET A 1 -41.93 -1.07 -12.66
CA MET A 1 -40.50 -0.69 -12.72
C MET A 1 -39.72 -1.97 -13.01
N THR A 2 -39.27 -2.14 -14.23
CA THR A 2 -38.49 -3.31 -14.64
C THR A 2 -37.11 -3.20 -13.96
N THR A 3 -36.77 -4.15 -13.13
CA THR A 3 -35.45 -4.26 -12.51
C THR A 3 -34.43 -4.52 -13.62
N GLN A 4 -33.51 -3.60 -13.84
CA GLN A 4 -32.38 -3.75 -14.76
C GLN A 4 -31.55 -4.97 -14.36
N THR A 5 -31.23 -5.84 -15.30
CA THR A 5 -30.41 -7.02 -15.02
C THR A 5 -28.96 -6.61 -14.82
N GLU A 6 -28.18 -7.40 -14.06
CA GLU A 6 -26.74 -7.13 -13.85
C GLU A 6 -25.98 -7.03 -15.18
N THR A 7 -26.40 -7.76 -16.20
CA THR A 7 -25.82 -7.71 -17.54
C THR A 7 -26.13 -6.40 -18.26
N GLU A 8 -27.34 -5.88 -18.14
CA GLU A 8 -27.71 -4.58 -18.74
C GLU A 8 -26.93 -3.44 -18.07
N LEU A 9 -26.83 -3.45 -16.75
CA LEU A 9 -26.05 -2.48 -16.01
C LEU A 9 -24.53 -2.56 -16.38
N TYR A 10 -24.00 -3.76 -16.53
CA TYR A 10 -22.62 -3.95 -16.99
C TYR A 10 -22.39 -3.35 -18.38
N LEU A 11 -23.27 -3.61 -19.33
CA LEU A 11 -23.16 -3.11 -20.70
C LEU A 11 -23.28 -1.59 -20.77
N GLU A 12 -24.18 -1.00 -19.99
CA GLU A 12 -24.37 0.45 -19.89
C GLU A 12 -23.11 1.12 -19.30
N ASN A 13 -22.60 0.61 -18.18
CA ASN A 13 -21.37 1.10 -17.57
C ASN A 13 -20.16 0.95 -18.50
N ARG A 14 -20.07 -0.16 -19.21
CA ARG A 14 -19.01 -0.38 -20.21
C ARG A 14 -19.08 0.64 -21.34
N GLN A 15 -20.28 0.92 -21.85
CA GLN A 15 -20.45 1.92 -22.91
C GLN A 15 -20.10 3.31 -22.40
N HIS A 16 -20.49 3.66 -21.19
CA HIS A 16 -20.14 4.93 -20.56
C HIS A 16 -18.61 5.13 -20.43
N LEU A 17 -17.87 4.07 -20.11
CA LEU A 17 -16.41 4.12 -20.05
C LEU A 17 -15.77 4.27 -21.45
N ILE A 18 -16.37 3.68 -22.49
CA ILE A 18 -15.93 3.84 -23.89
C ILE A 18 -16.16 5.29 -24.33
N ASP A 19 -17.34 5.83 -24.11
CA ASP A 19 -17.74 7.18 -24.52
C ASP A 19 -16.92 8.26 -23.76
N GLY A 20 -16.54 7.96 -22.50
CA GLY A 20 -15.67 8.79 -21.69
C GLY A 20 -14.16 8.64 -21.99
N HIS A 21 -13.78 7.85 -23.01
CA HIS A 21 -12.39 7.51 -23.33
C HIS A 21 -11.58 6.89 -22.17
N ALA A 22 -12.28 6.33 -21.18
CA ALA A 22 -11.65 5.61 -20.05
C ALA A 22 -11.42 4.13 -20.36
N TYR A 23 -11.98 3.61 -21.45
CA TYR A 23 -11.87 2.22 -21.86
C TYR A 23 -11.88 2.09 -23.38
N ASP A 24 -10.81 1.54 -23.93
CA ASP A 24 -10.71 1.18 -25.36
C ASP A 24 -10.97 -0.31 -25.56
N PRO A 25 -12.07 -0.71 -26.21
CA PRO A 25 -12.37 -2.12 -26.45
C PRO A 25 -11.39 -2.82 -27.39
N SER A 26 -10.58 -2.08 -28.15
CA SER A 26 -9.54 -2.63 -29.04
C SER A 26 -8.19 -2.86 -28.35
N SER A 27 -8.02 -2.32 -27.15
CA SER A 27 -6.79 -2.53 -26.37
C SER A 27 -6.62 -3.98 -25.96
N GLU A 28 -5.40 -4.49 -26.06
CA GLU A 28 -5.03 -5.80 -25.55
C GLU A 28 -5.25 -5.86 -24.03
N ARG A 29 -5.77 -6.99 -23.55
CA ARG A 29 -6.17 -7.15 -22.16
C ARG A 29 -5.50 -8.35 -21.55
N ASP A 30 -4.41 -8.07 -20.83
CA ASP A 30 -3.80 -9.06 -19.95
C ASP A 30 -4.42 -8.97 -18.55
N ALA A 31 -4.72 -10.13 -17.98
CA ALA A 31 -5.11 -10.21 -16.59
C ALA A 31 -3.84 -10.17 -15.72
N CYS A 32 -3.66 -9.11 -14.95
CA CYS A 32 -2.60 -8.98 -13.94
C CYS A 32 -3.12 -9.42 -12.57
N GLY A 33 -2.18 -9.74 -11.66
CA GLY A 33 -2.50 -9.96 -10.24
C GLY A 33 -2.75 -8.67 -9.46
N VAL A 34 -2.71 -7.50 -10.09
CA VAL A 34 -2.92 -6.18 -9.49
C VAL A 34 -4.16 -5.52 -10.08
N GLY A 35 -4.88 -4.77 -9.27
CA GLY A 35 -5.99 -3.95 -9.72
C GLY A 35 -6.42 -2.90 -8.71
N LEU A 36 -7.33 -2.04 -9.15
CA LEU A 36 -7.91 -1.00 -8.32
C LEU A 36 -9.40 -0.82 -8.61
N VAL A 37 -10.12 -0.39 -7.58
CA VAL A 37 -11.50 0.10 -7.66
C VAL A 37 -11.53 1.45 -6.97
N CYS A 38 -12.14 2.46 -7.58
CA CYS A 38 -12.29 3.76 -6.96
C CYS A 38 -13.64 4.39 -7.24
N ALA A 39 -14.14 5.16 -6.30
CA ALA A 39 -15.29 6.02 -6.47
C ALA A 39 -14.87 7.30 -7.21
N ILE A 40 -15.44 7.58 -8.39
CA ILE A 40 -15.06 8.74 -9.21
C ILE A 40 -15.28 10.07 -8.47
N ASP A 41 -16.29 10.14 -7.61
CA ASP A 41 -16.60 11.33 -6.81
C ASP A 41 -15.79 11.41 -5.49
N GLY A 42 -14.88 10.44 -5.26
CA GLY A 42 -14.02 10.38 -4.07
C GLY A 42 -14.74 10.06 -2.75
N LYS A 43 -16.01 9.68 -2.79
CA LYS A 43 -16.77 9.38 -1.56
C LYS A 43 -16.60 7.93 -1.15
N PRO A 44 -16.29 7.66 0.14
CA PRO A 44 -16.21 6.29 0.64
C PRO A 44 -17.55 5.55 0.50
N ARG A 45 -17.47 4.31 -0.02
CA ARG A 45 -18.62 3.41 -0.19
C ARG A 45 -18.23 2.00 0.19
N ARG A 46 -19.18 1.27 0.76
CA ARG A 46 -19.04 -0.16 1.03
C ARG A 46 -18.83 -0.95 -0.27
N GLU A 47 -19.55 -0.61 -1.31
CA GLU A 47 -19.47 -1.23 -2.63
C GLU A 47 -18.05 -1.24 -3.21
N VAL A 48 -17.24 -0.21 -2.99
CA VAL A 48 -15.83 -0.18 -3.45
C VAL A 48 -15.02 -1.31 -2.81
N VAL A 49 -15.24 -1.58 -1.53
CA VAL A 49 -14.58 -2.69 -0.81
C VAL A 49 -15.04 -4.03 -1.34
N GLU A 50 -16.34 -4.21 -1.52
CA GLU A 50 -16.93 -5.47 -2.01
C GLU A 50 -16.48 -5.78 -3.45
N LEU A 51 -16.50 -4.77 -4.32
CA LEU A 51 -16.03 -4.91 -5.70
C LEU A 51 -14.54 -5.26 -5.76
N ALA A 52 -13.71 -4.63 -4.91
CA ALA A 52 -12.27 -4.92 -4.86
C ALA A 52 -11.99 -6.33 -4.35
N ILE A 53 -12.70 -6.79 -3.29
CA ILE A 53 -12.57 -8.16 -2.78
C ILE A 53 -13.04 -9.16 -3.83
N ARG A 54 -14.16 -8.90 -4.49
CA ARG A 54 -14.67 -9.76 -5.57
C ARG A 54 -13.70 -9.81 -6.75
N ALA A 55 -13.14 -8.69 -7.16
CA ALA A 55 -12.14 -8.64 -8.23
C ALA A 55 -10.86 -9.39 -7.85
N LEU A 56 -10.36 -9.22 -6.61
CA LEU A 56 -9.22 -9.97 -6.09
C LEU A 56 -9.49 -11.49 -6.09
N LYS A 57 -10.67 -11.92 -5.66
CA LYS A 57 -11.09 -13.33 -5.71
C LYS A 57 -11.13 -13.87 -7.14
N ASN A 58 -11.55 -13.08 -8.11
CA ASN A 58 -11.65 -13.49 -9.51
C ASN A 58 -10.27 -13.70 -10.18
N VAL A 59 -9.21 -13.09 -9.67
CA VAL A 59 -7.83 -13.29 -10.15
C VAL A 59 -7.05 -14.33 -9.34
N TRP A 60 -7.72 -15.17 -8.54
CA TRP A 60 -7.10 -16.19 -7.68
C TRP A 60 -6.11 -17.11 -8.42
N HIS A 61 -6.39 -17.42 -9.71
CA HIS A 61 -5.57 -18.27 -10.56
C HIS A 61 -4.17 -17.68 -10.87
N ARG A 62 -3.93 -16.43 -10.50
CA ARG A 62 -2.61 -15.77 -10.63
C ARG A 62 -1.72 -16.01 -9.42
N GLY A 63 -2.26 -16.51 -8.31
CA GLY A 63 -1.50 -16.90 -7.13
C GLY A 63 -0.94 -18.31 -7.23
N ALA A 64 0.06 -18.61 -6.42
CA ALA A 64 0.53 -19.96 -6.21
C ALA A 64 0.01 -20.51 -4.88
N VAL A 65 -0.14 -21.82 -4.83
CA VAL A 65 -0.61 -22.57 -3.66
C VAL A 65 0.50 -23.52 -3.26
N ASP A 66 0.86 -23.56 -1.99
CA ASP A 66 1.85 -24.51 -1.45
C ASP A 66 1.28 -25.95 -1.45
N ALA A 67 2.12 -26.93 -1.20
CA ALA A 67 1.79 -28.34 -1.16
C ALA A 67 0.70 -28.71 -0.13
N ASP A 68 0.47 -27.85 0.88
CA ASP A 68 -0.60 -28.04 1.87
C ASP A 68 -2.01 -27.67 1.34
N GLY A 69 -2.09 -27.15 0.11
CA GLY A 69 -3.35 -26.78 -0.56
C GLY A 69 -4.06 -25.56 0.02
N LYS A 70 -3.50 -24.89 1.03
CA LYS A 70 -4.10 -23.77 1.76
C LYS A 70 -3.17 -22.56 1.94
N THR A 71 -1.86 -22.78 2.00
CA THR A 71 -0.89 -21.67 2.08
C THR A 71 -0.82 -20.98 0.73
N GLY A 72 -1.19 -19.71 0.67
CA GLY A 72 -1.02 -18.86 -0.49
C GLY A 72 0.34 -18.17 -0.48
N ASP A 73 0.80 -17.76 -1.66
CA ASP A 73 2.04 -16.99 -1.85
C ASP A 73 1.88 -15.49 -1.53
N GLY A 74 0.67 -15.07 -1.22
CA GLY A 74 0.36 -13.74 -0.70
C GLY A 74 -0.79 -13.06 -1.43
N ALA A 75 -1.62 -12.37 -0.67
CA ALA A 75 -2.67 -11.51 -1.17
C ALA A 75 -2.90 -10.33 -0.22
N GLY A 76 -3.54 -9.28 -0.72
CA GLY A 76 -3.90 -8.17 0.13
C GLY A 76 -4.71 -7.09 -0.58
N VAL A 77 -5.18 -6.17 0.24
CA VAL A 77 -5.95 -4.99 -0.17
C VAL A 77 -5.50 -3.77 0.63
N MET A 78 -5.33 -2.66 -0.04
CA MET A 78 -5.16 -1.33 0.55
C MET A 78 -6.46 -0.56 0.36
N LEU A 79 -6.96 0.03 1.43
CA LEU A 79 -8.21 0.75 1.52
C LEU A 79 -7.99 2.13 2.13
N THR A 80 -8.93 3.04 1.98
CA THR A 80 -8.94 4.25 2.82
C THR A 80 -9.33 3.89 4.25
N VAL A 81 -8.78 4.60 5.24
CA VAL A 81 -9.13 4.39 6.65
C VAL A 81 -10.62 4.67 6.85
N PRO A 82 -11.46 3.70 7.24
CA PRO A 82 -12.89 3.90 7.44
C PRO A 82 -13.16 4.61 8.75
N PRO A 83 -13.62 5.89 8.72
CA PRO A 83 -13.70 6.71 9.93
C PRO A 83 -14.73 6.20 10.94
N ASP A 84 -15.89 5.75 10.48
CA ASP A 84 -16.97 5.29 11.37
C ASP A 84 -16.60 3.98 12.07
N PHE A 85 -15.93 3.07 11.36
CA PHE A 85 -15.42 1.84 11.95
C PHE A 85 -14.41 2.13 13.06
N PHE A 86 -13.40 2.97 12.78
CA PHE A 86 -12.38 3.27 13.79
C PHE A 86 -12.86 4.19 14.89
N ALA A 87 -13.82 5.08 14.65
CA ALA A 87 -14.48 5.82 15.72
C ALA A 87 -15.17 4.89 16.72
N ASP A 88 -15.79 3.81 16.28
CA ASP A 88 -16.35 2.79 17.16
C ASP A 88 -15.26 2.02 17.93
N GLN A 89 -14.16 1.63 17.25
CA GLN A 89 -13.04 0.96 17.95
C GLN A 89 -12.40 1.86 19.02
N VAL A 90 -12.25 3.15 18.74
CA VAL A 90 -11.78 4.14 19.74
C VAL A 90 -12.70 4.22 20.94
N ARG A 91 -14.04 4.20 20.72
CA ARG A 91 -15.02 4.17 21.82
C ARG A 91 -14.94 2.88 22.62
N ARG A 92 -14.75 1.73 21.97
CA ARG A 92 -14.56 0.43 22.65
C ARG A 92 -13.28 0.40 23.49
N ALA A 93 -12.25 1.14 23.08
CA ALA A 93 -11.03 1.33 23.87
C ALA A 93 -11.22 2.34 25.04
N GLY A 94 -12.43 2.85 25.29
CA GLY A 94 -12.75 3.75 26.38
C GLY A 94 -12.46 5.23 26.10
N HIS A 95 -12.26 5.61 24.82
CA HIS A 95 -11.94 6.96 24.43
C HIS A 95 -13.06 7.61 23.60
N THR A 96 -13.10 8.93 23.61
CA THR A 96 -13.89 9.73 22.65
C THR A 96 -12.95 10.21 21.54
N PRO A 97 -13.30 10.02 20.26
CA PRO A 97 -12.53 10.58 19.15
C PRO A 97 -12.33 12.08 19.32
N ARG A 98 -11.08 12.55 19.33
CA ARG A 98 -10.73 13.97 19.54
C ARG A 98 -10.83 14.79 18.25
N GLU A 99 -10.61 14.12 17.11
CA GLU A 99 -10.62 14.68 15.77
C GLU A 99 -11.46 13.78 14.86
N SER A 100 -11.91 14.31 13.74
CA SER A 100 -12.59 13.52 12.71
C SER A 100 -11.67 12.54 12.01
N ARG A 101 -10.35 12.84 12.02
CA ARG A 101 -9.31 11.97 11.45
C ARG A 101 -8.73 11.09 12.54
N ILE A 102 -8.69 9.80 12.26
CA ILE A 102 -8.01 8.80 13.08
C ILE A 102 -6.89 8.22 12.24
N ALA A 103 -5.65 8.32 12.70
CA ALA A 103 -4.55 7.62 12.07
C ALA A 103 -4.46 6.20 12.63
N VAL A 104 -4.19 5.24 11.75
CA VAL A 104 -4.14 3.81 12.10
C VAL A 104 -2.83 3.21 11.65
N GLY A 105 -2.13 2.56 12.57
CA GLY A 105 -0.99 1.72 12.26
C GLY A 105 -1.41 0.27 12.18
N GLN A 106 -1.30 -0.38 11.02
CA GLN A 106 -1.43 -1.84 10.85
C GLN A 106 -0.05 -2.44 11.03
N ILE A 107 0.14 -3.23 12.08
CA ILE A 107 1.47 -3.66 12.51
C ILE A 107 1.51 -5.18 12.67
N PHE A 108 2.55 -5.78 12.10
CA PHE A 108 2.96 -7.14 12.37
C PHE A 108 3.97 -7.15 13.51
N LEU A 109 3.71 -7.93 14.54
CA LEU A 109 4.55 -8.07 15.73
C LEU A 109 5.07 -9.50 15.85
N PRO A 110 6.21 -9.72 16.55
CA PRO A 110 6.66 -11.07 16.91
C PRO A 110 5.54 -11.80 17.65
N ARG A 111 5.09 -12.96 17.15
CA ARG A 111 3.95 -13.67 17.76
C ARG A 111 4.34 -14.55 18.95
N VAL A 112 5.50 -15.18 18.88
CA VAL A 112 5.92 -16.20 19.85
C VAL A 112 6.73 -15.59 20.98
N ASP A 113 7.51 -14.58 20.71
CA ASP A 113 8.33 -13.89 21.70
C ASP A 113 7.58 -12.69 22.29
N LEU A 114 6.94 -12.89 23.44
CA LEU A 114 6.17 -11.86 24.12
C LEU A 114 7.05 -10.69 24.61
N GLY A 115 8.32 -10.96 24.94
CA GLY A 115 9.26 -9.92 25.33
C GLY A 115 9.60 -9.00 24.15
N ALA A 116 9.90 -9.58 22.99
CA ALA A 116 10.13 -8.83 21.77
C ALA A 116 8.88 -8.09 21.31
N GLN A 117 7.68 -8.67 21.48
CA GLN A 117 6.41 -8.05 21.16
C GLN A 117 6.18 -6.78 22.00
N GLU A 118 6.39 -6.87 23.31
CA GLU A 118 6.21 -5.74 24.23
C GLU A 118 7.28 -4.65 24.01
N ALA A 119 8.53 -5.03 23.75
CA ALA A 119 9.59 -4.10 23.39
C ALA A 119 9.24 -3.34 22.09
N ALA A 120 8.66 -4.03 21.11
CA ALA A 120 8.23 -3.40 19.87
C ALA A 120 7.09 -2.39 20.10
N ARG A 121 6.05 -2.75 20.88
CA ARG A 121 4.98 -1.81 21.25
C ARG A 121 5.54 -0.57 21.97
N THR A 122 6.44 -0.77 22.93
CA THR A 122 7.09 0.35 23.66
C THR A 122 7.84 1.29 22.71
N ILE A 123 8.55 0.75 21.71
CA ILE A 123 9.22 1.57 20.69
C ILE A 123 8.19 2.37 19.87
N VAL A 124 7.12 1.72 19.40
CA VAL A 124 6.04 2.37 18.64
C VAL A 124 5.43 3.51 19.44
N GLU A 125 4.97 3.23 20.66
CA GLU A 125 4.34 4.22 21.52
C GLU A 125 5.26 5.41 21.84
N THR A 126 6.53 5.12 22.15
CA THR A 126 7.52 6.14 22.43
C THR A 126 7.69 7.11 21.26
N GLU A 127 7.83 6.60 20.04
CA GLU A 127 8.02 7.47 18.88
C GLU A 127 6.72 8.20 18.50
N VAL A 128 5.59 7.53 18.56
CA VAL A 128 4.26 8.15 18.33
C VAL A 128 4.04 9.34 19.28
N LEU A 129 4.34 9.18 20.56
CA LEU A 129 4.24 10.27 21.55
C LEU A 129 5.24 11.39 21.29
N ARG A 130 6.47 11.08 20.85
CA ARG A 130 7.48 12.09 20.47
C ARG A 130 7.06 12.94 19.30
N PHE A 131 6.30 12.38 18.34
CA PHE A 131 5.71 13.13 17.24
C PHE A 131 4.43 13.89 17.62
N GLY A 132 4.04 13.86 18.89
CA GLY A 132 2.89 14.60 19.41
C GLY A 132 1.53 13.97 19.16
N PHE A 133 1.49 12.73 18.69
CA PHE A 133 0.24 12.00 18.53
C PHE A 133 -0.31 11.56 19.89
N TYR A 134 -1.63 11.51 19.99
CA TYR A 134 -2.31 10.92 21.13
C TYR A 134 -2.67 9.48 20.82
N ILE A 135 -2.37 8.55 21.73
CA ILE A 135 -2.67 7.13 21.57
C ILE A 135 -4.06 6.84 22.15
N TYR A 136 -4.98 6.36 21.32
CA TYR A 136 -6.27 5.83 21.79
C TYR A 136 -6.15 4.39 22.31
N GLY A 137 -5.15 3.66 21.86
CA GLY A 137 -4.87 2.29 22.27
C GLY A 137 -4.52 1.35 21.15
N TRP A 138 -4.27 0.12 21.53
CA TRP A 138 -4.04 -1.00 20.63
C TRP A 138 -5.29 -1.84 20.47
N ARG A 139 -5.43 -2.42 19.31
CA ARG A 139 -6.49 -3.34 18.96
C ARG A 139 -5.87 -4.57 18.31
N GLN A 140 -6.15 -5.74 18.86
CA GLN A 140 -5.85 -6.99 18.15
C GLN A 140 -6.79 -7.11 16.94
N VAL A 141 -6.24 -7.34 15.75
CA VAL A 141 -7.03 -7.55 14.54
C VAL A 141 -7.60 -8.96 14.58
N PRO A 142 -8.94 -9.14 14.50
CA PRO A 142 -9.52 -10.47 14.45
C PRO A 142 -9.09 -11.19 13.17
N VAL A 143 -8.64 -12.44 13.31
CA VAL A 143 -8.25 -13.29 12.19
C VAL A 143 -8.80 -14.70 12.36
N ASP A 144 -9.27 -15.29 11.26
CA ASP A 144 -9.65 -16.72 11.21
C ASP A 144 -8.49 -17.54 10.61
N THR A 145 -7.79 -18.25 11.48
CA THR A 145 -6.64 -19.06 11.05
C THR A 145 -7.03 -20.41 10.45
N SER A 146 -8.29 -20.79 10.46
CA SER A 146 -8.78 -22.07 9.90
C SER A 146 -8.71 -22.09 8.36
N VAL A 147 -8.68 -20.90 7.74
CA VAL A 147 -8.66 -20.72 6.28
C VAL A 147 -7.26 -20.65 5.67
N ILE A 148 -6.21 -20.66 6.49
CA ILE A 148 -4.80 -20.64 6.03
C ILE A 148 -4.12 -21.98 6.29
N GLY A 149 -3.07 -22.26 5.52
CA GLY A 149 -2.28 -23.48 5.67
C GLY A 149 -1.34 -23.46 6.86
N GLU A 150 -0.82 -24.62 7.22
CA GLU A 150 0.06 -24.81 8.38
C GLU A 150 1.34 -23.94 8.27
N LYS A 151 1.96 -23.89 7.09
CA LYS A 151 3.14 -23.07 6.81
C LYS A 151 2.88 -21.57 7.03
N ALA A 152 1.78 -21.07 6.45
CA ALA A 152 1.39 -19.67 6.60
C ALA A 152 1.10 -19.35 8.07
N ASN A 153 0.42 -20.25 8.79
CA ASN A 153 0.10 -20.06 10.21
C ASN A 153 1.34 -20.15 11.11
N ALA A 154 2.29 -21.03 10.81
CA ALA A 154 3.54 -21.13 11.56
C ALA A 154 4.36 -19.83 11.48
N ALA A 155 4.42 -19.20 10.30
CA ALA A 155 5.12 -17.93 10.06
C ALA A 155 4.27 -16.69 10.33
N ARG A 156 2.99 -16.85 10.75
CA ARG A 156 2.06 -15.74 10.97
C ARG A 156 2.56 -14.82 12.09
N PRO A 157 2.60 -13.51 11.88
CA PRO A 157 2.86 -12.54 12.95
C PRO A 157 1.64 -12.38 13.86
N GLU A 158 1.81 -11.78 15.01
CA GLU A 158 0.71 -11.15 15.71
C GLU A 158 0.32 -9.88 14.97
N ILE A 159 -0.98 -9.69 14.75
CA ILE A 159 -1.49 -8.59 13.91
C ILE A 159 -2.28 -7.63 14.78
N GLU A 160 -1.75 -6.41 14.94
CA GLU A 160 -2.36 -5.41 15.78
C GLU A 160 -2.49 -4.07 15.07
N GLN A 161 -3.41 -3.26 15.55
CA GLN A 161 -3.60 -1.89 15.13
C GLN A 161 -3.41 -0.93 16.30
N ILE A 162 -2.59 0.10 16.09
CA ILE A 162 -2.53 1.26 16.98
C ILE A 162 -3.41 2.37 16.40
N MET A 163 -4.26 2.97 17.23
CA MET A 163 -5.17 4.03 16.85
C MET A 163 -4.72 5.35 17.47
N LEU A 164 -4.60 6.39 16.65
CA LEU A 164 -3.97 7.65 17.02
C LEU A 164 -4.86 8.86 16.68
N ALA A 165 -4.82 9.88 17.55
CA ALA A 165 -5.29 11.21 17.18
C ALA A 165 -4.11 12.07 16.70
N PRO A 166 -4.25 12.78 15.58
CA PRO A 166 -3.26 13.76 15.15
C PRO A 166 -3.21 14.95 16.10
N PRO A 167 -2.09 15.70 16.14
CA PRO A 167 -2.04 17.02 16.73
C PRO A 167 -3.08 17.96 16.11
N LYS A 168 -3.67 18.85 16.92
CA LYS A 168 -4.67 19.81 16.44
C LYS A 168 -4.11 20.75 15.38
N GLY A 169 -4.93 21.04 14.36
CA GLY A 169 -4.60 22.02 13.32
C GLY A 169 -3.57 21.56 12.29
N MET A 170 -3.15 20.30 12.31
CA MET A 170 -2.25 19.75 11.31
C MET A 170 -3.04 19.49 10.01
N ASP A 171 -2.57 19.99 8.87
CA ASP A 171 -3.14 19.67 7.56
C ASP A 171 -2.80 18.22 7.15
N ASP A 172 -3.48 17.74 6.12
CA ASP A 172 -3.36 16.35 5.68
C ASP A 172 -1.95 15.98 5.19
N GLU A 173 -1.28 16.87 4.47
CA GLU A 173 0.04 16.60 3.92
C GLU A 173 1.09 16.56 5.03
N THR A 174 1.03 17.50 5.95
CA THR A 174 1.89 17.56 7.13
C THR A 174 1.66 16.35 8.04
N LEU A 175 0.39 15.94 8.22
CA LEU A 175 0.04 14.77 9.00
C LEU A 175 0.64 13.48 8.41
N GLU A 176 0.44 13.25 7.12
CA GLU A 176 0.96 12.05 6.46
C GLU A 176 2.50 12.02 6.45
N ARG A 177 3.14 13.19 6.31
CA ARG A 177 4.61 13.32 6.41
C ARG A 177 5.09 13.03 7.83
N ALA A 178 4.39 13.50 8.85
CA ALA A 178 4.74 13.21 10.25
C ALA A 178 4.59 11.73 10.58
N LEU A 179 3.53 11.07 10.10
CA LEU A 179 3.33 9.62 10.25
C LEU A 179 4.42 8.82 9.52
N PHE A 180 4.80 9.24 8.31
CA PHE A 180 5.93 8.64 7.58
C PHE A 180 7.25 8.75 8.37
N LEU A 181 7.60 9.93 8.86
CA LEU A 181 8.83 10.15 9.63
C LEU A 181 8.81 9.38 10.95
N CYS A 182 7.68 9.36 11.64
CA CYS A 182 7.47 8.56 12.85
C CYS A 182 7.73 7.06 12.56
N ARG A 183 7.14 6.52 11.48
CA ARG A 183 7.35 5.14 11.06
C ARG A 183 8.82 4.86 10.76
N LYS A 184 9.51 5.71 10.02
CA LYS A 184 10.94 5.54 9.71
C LYS A 184 11.80 5.50 10.98
N ARG A 185 11.48 6.32 11.99
CA ARG A 185 12.16 6.25 13.30
C ARG A 185 11.86 4.96 14.04
N ILE A 186 10.61 4.52 14.04
CA ILE A 186 10.22 3.23 14.64
C ILE A 186 11.02 2.10 13.99
N GLU A 187 11.01 2.01 12.64
CA GLU A 187 11.74 0.98 11.88
C GLU A 187 13.24 0.98 12.24
N LYS A 188 13.85 2.15 12.33
CA LYS A 188 15.28 2.30 12.69
C LYS A 188 15.55 1.83 14.12
N ARG A 189 14.70 2.17 15.07
CA ARG A 189 14.85 1.74 16.49
C ARG A 189 14.61 0.26 16.67
N VAL A 190 13.63 -0.30 15.99
CA VAL A 190 13.34 -1.74 16.00
C VAL A 190 14.51 -2.52 15.40
N ALA A 191 15.09 -2.04 14.30
CA ALA A 191 16.29 -2.64 13.71
C ALA A 191 17.48 -2.58 14.67
N ALA A 192 17.72 -1.45 15.35
CA ALA A 192 18.77 -1.30 16.35
C ALA A 192 18.56 -2.19 17.58
N ALA A 193 17.32 -2.47 17.95
CA ALA A 193 16.95 -3.38 19.03
C ALA A 193 16.95 -4.86 18.60
N ASN A 194 17.23 -5.16 17.32
CA ASN A 194 17.23 -6.50 16.74
C ASN A 194 15.95 -7.31 17.06
N LEU A 195 14.78 -6.70 16.77
CA LEU A 195 13.47 -7.32 16.97
C LEU A 195 12.96 -7.93 15.65
N PRO A 196 13.23 -9.21 15.36
CA PRO A 196 12.79 -9.87 14.13
C PRO A 196 11.25 -10.04 14.14
N GLY A 197 10.67 -10.10 12.94
CA GLY A 197 9.23 -10.31 12.79
C GLY A 197 8.36 -9.05 12.95
N PHE A 198 8.97 -7.90 13.24
CA PHE A 198 8.28 -6.61 13.25
C PHE A 198 8.17 -6.02 11.85
N TYR A 199 6.99 -5.54 11.49
CA TYR A 199 6.78 -4.82 10.23
C TYR A 199 5.55 -3.92 10.30
N ILE A 200 5.66 -2.68 9.84
CA ILE A 200 4.52 -1.75 9.72
C ILE A 200 3.97 -1.83 8.30
N CYS A 201 2.79 -2.44 8.14
CA CYS A 201 2.11 -2.54 6.84
C CYS A 201 1.65 -1.18 6.34
N SER A 202 1.08 -0.38 7.23
CA SER A 202 0.68 1.02 7.01
C SER A 202 0.69 1.78 8.34
N LEU A 203 0.98 3.08 8.30
CA LEU A 203 0.77 4.03 9.40
C LEU A 203 0.32 5.35 8.76
N SER A 204 -0.98 5.56 8.69
CA SER A 204 -1.58 6.64 7.90
C SER A 204 -2.96 7.01 8.44
N ALA A 205 -3.40 8.23 8.19
CA ALA A 205 -4.78 8.66 8.38
C ALA A 205 -5.62 8.49 7.08
N LYS A 206 -4.98 8.08 5.98
CA LYS A 206 -5.62 7.96 4.66
C LYS A 206 -5.69 6.53 4.14
N SER A 207 -4.66 5.71 4.39
CA SER A 207 -4.57 4.35 3.85
C SER A 207 -4.37 3.30 4.92
N LEU A 208 -4.95 2.12 4.71
CA LEU A 208 -4.88 0.97 5.59
C LEU A 208 -4.67 -0.29 4.76
N VAL A 209 -3.69 -1.13 5.11
CA VAL A 209 -3.29 -2.29 4.33
C VAL A 209 -3.58 -3.59 5.10
N TYR A 210 -4.46 -4.41 4.56
CA TYR A 210 -4.70 -5.80 4.99
C TYR A 210 -4.02 -6.74 4.01
N LYS A 211 -3.08 -7.55 4.49
CA LYS A 211 -2.31 -8.48 3.63
C LYS A 211 -1.80 -9.68 4.42
N GLY A 212 -1.40 -10.72 3.70
CA GLY A 212 -0.82 -11.89 4.33
C GLY A 212 -0.59 -13.05 3.37
N MET A 213 -0.13 -14.18 3.93
CA MET A 213 0.14 -15.42 3.19
C MET A 213 -1.10 -16.31 3.16
N PHE A 214 -2.11 -15.87 2.44
CA PHE A 214 -3.35 -16.62 2.20
C PHE A 214 -3.72 -16.56 0.72
N LEU A 215 -4.63 -17.45 0.32
CA LEU A 215 -5.21 -17.39 -1.01
C LEU A 215 -6.18 -16.21 -1.09
N ALA A 216 -6.20 -15.51 -2.21
CA ALA A 216 -7.06 -14.33 -2.42
C ALA A 216 -8.53 -14.57 -2.08
N GLN A 217 -9.02 -15.79 -2.36
CA GLN A 217 -10.41 -16.18 -2.10
C GLN A 217 -10.78 -16.11 -0.61
N HIS A 218 -9.81 -16.16 0.31
CA HIS A 218 -10.02 -16.19 1.75
C HIS A 218 -9.73 -14.87 2.46
N ILE A 219 -9.46 -13.77 1.75
CA ILE A 219 -9.04 -12.51 2.37
C ILE A 219 -10.04 -11.96 3.40
N ASP A 220 -11.33 -11.99 3.09
CA ASP A 220 -12.40 -11.50 3.96
C ASP A 220 -12.89 -12.54 4.98
N GLU A 221 -12.49 -13.80 4.81
CA GLU A 221 -12.64 -14.85 5.82
C GLU A 221 -11.53 -14.72 6.85
N PHE A 222 -10.28 -14.58 6.38
CA PHE A 222 -9.13 -14.40 7.25
C PHE A 222 -9.21 -13.08 8.04
N TYR A 223 -9.69 -11.99 7.42
CA TYR A 223 -9.91 -10.70 8.07
C TYR A 223 -11.40 -10.36 8.16
N PRO A 224 -12.13 -10.77 9.21
CA PRO A 224 -13.55 -10.48 9.37
C PRO A 224 -13.91 -8.99 9.37
N ASP A 225 -12.96 -8.11 9.72
CA ASP A 225 -13.12 -6.65 9.61
C ASP A 225 -13.59 -6.22 8.21
N LEU A 226 -13.10 -6.89 7.16
CA LEU A 226 -13.44 -6.57 5.77
C LEU A 226 -14.91 -6.88 5.41
N ARG A 227 -15.63 -7.59 6.28
CA ARG A 227 -17.06 -7.87 6.14
C ARG A 227 -17.98 -6.89 6.88
N ASP A 228 -17.40 -6.01 7.71
CA ASP A 228 -18.19 -5.01 8.45
C ASP A 228 -18.74 -3.95 7.48
N GLU A 229 -20.05 -3.69 7.56
CA GLU A 229 -20.74 -2.72 6.71
C GLU A 229 -20.17 -1.30 6.80
N ARG A 230 -19.56 -0.95 7.92
CA ARG A 230 -18.90 0.36 8.15
C ARG A 230 -17.54 0.45 7.49
N PHE A 231 -17.01 -0.68 6.98
CA PHE A 231 -15.78 -0.71 6.23
C PHE A 231 -16.01 -0.20 4.81
N ALA A 232 -16.09 1.13 4.67
CA ALA A 232 -16.31 1.84 3.42
C ALA A 232 -15.00 2.53 2.97
N SER A 233 -14.74 2.55 1.67
CA SER A 233 -13.53 3.10 1.09
C SER A 233 -13.84 3.90 -0.17
N ALA A 234 -13.08 4.96 -0.42
CA ALA A 234 -13.13 5.69 -1.68
C ALA A 234 -12.24 5.03 -2.75
N VAL A 235 -11.18 4.34 -2.31
CA VAL A 235 -10.20 3.68 -3.18
C VAL A 235 -9.83 2.34 -2.56
N ALA A 236 -9.76 1.31 -3.39
CA ALA A 236 -9.23 0.01 -3.04
C ALA A 236 -8.20 -0.43 -4.08
N ILE A 237 -6.97 -0.71 -3.65
CA ILE A 237 -5.93 -1.32 -4.47
C ILE A 237 -5.73 -2.73 -3.95
N PHE A 238 -5.74 -3.71 -4.83
CA PHE A 238 -5.55 -5.11 -4.43
C PHE A 238 -4.45 -5.78 -5.24
N HIS A 239 -3.89 -6.82 -4.66
CA HIS A 239 -2.87 -7.62 -5.31
C HIS A 239 -3.00 -9.09 -4.92
N GLN A 240 -2.82 -9.96 -5.90
CA GLN A 240 -2.67 -11.39 -5.75
C GLN A 240 -1.24 -11.77 -6.12
N ARG A 241 -0.54 -12.43 -5.24
CA ARG A 241 0.82 -12.91 -5.34
C ARG A 241 1.88 -11.99 -4.68
N TYR A 242 3.04 -12.55 -4.36
CA TYR A 242 4.25 -11.85 -3.92
C TYR A 242 5.21 -11.62 -5.11
N SER A 243 6.30 -10.87 -4.87
CA SER A 243 7.35 -10.73 -5.89
C SER A 243 8.16 -12.04 -6.03
N THR A 244 8.31 -12.52 -7.26
CA THR A 244 8.99 -13.79 -7.59
C THR A 244 10.47 -13.82 -7.26
N ASN A 245 11.09 -12.66 -7.03
CA ASN A 245 12.51 -12.50 -6.70
C ASN A 245 12.86 -12.77 -5.23
N THR A 246 11.87 -13.12 -4.39
CA THR A 246 12.04 -13.37 -2.96
C THR A 246 11.25 -14.61 -2.53
N PHE A 247 11.58 -15.17 -1.36
CA PHE A 247 10.72 -16.17 -0.75
C PHE A 247 9.44 -15.53 -0.19
N PRO A 248 8.29 -16.23 -0.22
CA PRO A 248 7.06 -15.74 0.36
C PRO A 248 7.22 -15.44 1.85
N GLU A 249 6.92 -14.20 2.22
CA GLU A 249 6.89 -13.74 3.62
C GLU A 249 5.68 -12.85 3.83
N TRP A 250 5.11 -12.86 5.04
CA TRP A 250 3.95 -12.02 5.40
C TRP A 250 4.15 -10.55 5.06
N ARG A 251 5.35 -10.00 5.33
CA ARG A 251 5.68 -8.60 5.07
C ARG A 251 5.81 -8.25 3.59
N LEU A 252 6.17 -9.23 2.75
CA LEU A 252 6.38 -9.06 1.32
C LEU A 252 5.13 -9.28 0.48
N ALA A 253 4.04 -9.77 1.07
CA ALA A 253 2.73 -9.74 0.41
C ALA A 253 2.37 -8.29 0.05
N GLN A 254 1.69 -8.11 -1.08
CA GLN A 254 1.26 -6.81 -1.56
C GLN A 254 -0.25 -6.59 -1.31
N PRO A 255 -0.74 -5.33 -1.29
CA PRO A 255 -0.04 -4.06 -1.54
C PRO A 255 0.97 -3.68 -0.46
N PHE A 256 1.90 -2.78 -0.85
CA PHE A 256 2.77 -2.10 0.11
C PHE A 256 2.07 -0.85 0.65
N ARG A 257 2.84 0.21 1.05
CA ARG A 257 2.28 1.37 1.74
C ARG A 257 1.56 2.35 0.83
N MET A 258 2.02 2.45 -0.42
CA MET A 258 1.46 3.37 -1.41
C MET A 258 1.12 2.69 -2.73
N LEU A 259 1.75 1.55 -3.04
CA LEU A 259 1.56 0.89 -4.34
C LEU A 259 1.42 -0.63 -4.25
N ALA A 260 0.88 -1.17 -5.34
CA ALA A 260 0.97 -2.57 -5.71
C ALA A 260 1.56 -2.67 -7.13
N HIS A 261 2.45 -3.61 -7.34
CA HIS A 261 3.19 -3.80 -8.57
C HIS A 261 3.13 -5.27 -8.99
N ASN A 262 2.67 -5.52 -10.19
CA ASN A 262 2.76 -6.82 -10.85
C ASN A 262 3.73 -6.73 -12.02
N GLY A 263 4.84 -7.43 -11.92
CA GLY A 263 5.94 -7.40 -12.86
C GLY A 263 7.29 -7.64 -12.18
N GLU A 264 8.36 -7.26 -12.85
CA GLU A 264 9.73 -7.40 -12.36
C GLU A 264 10.56 -6.16 -12.72
N ILE A 265 11.17 -5.52 -11.74
CA ILE A 265 12.13 -4.44 -11.97
C ILE A 265 13.50 -5.06 -12.25
N ASN A 266 13.86 -5.15 -13.53
CA ASN A 266 15.09 -5.79 -13.98
C ASN A 266 16.35 -5.00 -13.59
N THR A 267 16.23 -3.69 -13.42
CA THR A 267 17.31 -2.78 -13.05
C THR A 267 17.51 -2.61 -11.55
N LEU A 268 16.81 -3.37 -10.70
CA LEU A 268 16.75 -3.22 -9.25
C LEU A 268 18.11 -2.99 -8.59
N LYS A 269 19.14 -3.79 -8.91
CA LYS A 269 20.47 -3.66 -8.31
C LYS A 269 21.10 -2.29 -8.58
N GLY A 270 20.93 -1.80 -9.80
CA GLY A 270 21.36 -0.45 -10.20
C GLY A 270 20.59 0.62 -9.44
N ASN A 271 19.25 0.52 -9.42
CA ASN A 271 18.38 1.47 -8.74
C ASN A 271 18.67 1.58 -7.24
N VAL A 272 18.89 0.44 -6.56
CA VAL A 272 19.28 0.42 -5.14
C VAL A 272 20.63 1.13 -4.91
N ASN A 273 21.60 0.91 -5.78
CA ASN A 273 22.91 1.57 -5.66
C ASN A 273 22.81 3.07 -5.94
N TRP A 274 22.02 3.47 -6.92
CA TRP A 274 21.76 4.88 -7.19
C TRP A 274 21.03 5.57 -6.04
N MET A 275 20.01 4.91 -5.45
CA MET A 275 19.35 5.44 -4.27
C MET A 275 20.30 5.66 -3.09
N LYS A 276 21.24 4.75 -2.84
CA LYS A 276 22.30 4.97 -1.83
C LYS A 276 23.17 6.17 -2.15
N SER A 277 23.45 6.42 -3.43
CA SER A 277 24.18 7.61 -3.87
C SER A 277 23.36 8.89 -3.66
N HIS A 278 22.10 8.86 -3.99
CA HIS A 278 21.17 9.97 -3.73
C HIS A 278 21.04 10.30 -2.24
N GLU A 279 21.00 9.28 -1.38
CA GLU A 279 20.94 9.45 0.09
C GLU A 279 22.08 10.28 0.66
N ILE A 280 23.27 10.23 0.06
CA ILE A 280 24.45 11.01 0.50
C ILE A 280 24.18 12.51 0.41
N ARG A 281 23.46 12.94 -0.62
CA ARG A 281 23.15 14.34 -0.91
C ARG A 281 21.68 14.69 -0.68
N MET A 282 20.92 13.75 -0.13
CA MET A 282 19.49 13.97 0.09
C MET A 282 19.31 15.08 1.12
N ALA A 283 18.84 16.21 0.63
CA ALA A 283 18.44 17.37 1.43
C ALA A 283 17.02 17.73 1.01
N ALA A 284 16.04 17.40 1.84
CA ALA A 284 14.65 17.80 1.63
C ALA A 284 14.19 18.61 2.83
N ASP A 285 13.96 19.90 2.63
CA ASP A 285 13.43 20.80 3.67
C ASP A 285 12.16 20.24 4.30
N ALA A 286 11.39 19.48 3.52
CA ALA A 286 10.19 18.79 3.96
C ALA A 286 10.42 17.82 5.15
N PHE A 287 11.64 17.29 5.30
CA PHE A 287 11.96 16.33 6.38
C PHE A 287 12.64 17.00 7.58
N GLY A 288 13.13 18.24 7.42
CA GLY A 288 13.71 19.03 8.50
C GLY A 288 14.77 18.27 9.28
N VAL A 289 14.64 18.27 10.61
CA VAL A 289 15.56 17.57 11.54
C VAL A 289 15.51 16.03 11.45
N HIS A 290 14.51 15.49 10.77
CA HIS A 290 14.31 14.04 10.59
C HIS A 290 14.90 13.47 9.31
N GLN A 291 15.67 14.26 8.56
CA GLN A 291 16.27 13.84 7.29
C GLN A 291 17.11 12.57 7.42
N GLU A 292 17.86 12.41 8.51
CA GLU A 292 18.64 11.20 8.77
C GLU A 292 17.77 10.00 9.17
N ASP A 293 16.56 10.22 9.68
CA ASP A 293 15.64 9.13 10.02
C ASP A 293 15.07 8.43 8.78
N VAL A 294 15.01 9.13 7.64
CA VAL A 294 14.55 8.58 6.36
C VAL A 294 15.51 7.54 5.78
N LYS A 295 16.79 7.61 6.14
CA LYS A 295 17.84 6.72 5.62
C LYS A 295 17.97 5.42 6.44
N PRO A 296 18.14 4.26 5.81
CA PRO A 296 18.11 4.04 4.37
C PRO A 296 16.69 4.20 3.82
N VAL A 297 16.55 4.74 2.62
CA VAL A 297 15.26 4.85 1.92
C VAL A 297 14.74 3.45 1.65
N ILE A 298 15.54 2.63 0.96
CA ILE A 298 15.22 1.24 0.66
C ILE A 298 15.68 0.34 1.81
N GLN A 299 14.73 -0.37 2.41
CA GLN A 299 15.02 -1.28 3.51
C GLN A 299 15.76 -2.55 3.00
N PRO A 300 16.76 -3.04 3.75
CA PRO A 300 17.43 -4.31 3.41
C PRO A 300 16.46 -5.49 3.35
N GLY A 301 16.70 -6.40 2.41
CA GLY A 301 15.88 -7.61 2.25
C GLY A 301 14.50 -7.38 1.63
N ASN A 302 14.28 -6.22 1.03
CA ASN A 302 13.07 -5.94 0.27
C ASN A 302 13.07 -6.64 -1.09
N SER A 303 11.87 -6.94 -1.59
CA SER A 303 11.66 -7.26 -3.00
C SER A 303 11.87 -6.03 -3.89
N ASP A 304 11.88 -6.22 -5.20
CA ASP A 304 11.88 -5.14 -6.19
C ASP A 304 10.69 -4.20 -5.98
N SER A 305 9.49 -4.75 -5.87
CA SER A 305 8.26 -4.00 -5.64
C SER A 305 8.25 -3.24 -4.30
N ALA A 306 8.78 -3.85 -3.23
CA ALA A 306 8.90 -3.17 -1.94
C ALA A 306 9.95 -2.05 -1.97
N SER A 307 11.01 -2.22 -2.75
CA SER A 307 12.03 -1.20 -2.97
C SER A 307 11.49 -0.02 -3.79
N LEU A 308 10.69 -0.32 -4.82
CA LEU A 308 9.97 0.67 -5.61
C LEU A 308 9.00 1.48 -4.74
N ASP A 309 8.21 0.80 -3.88
CA ASP A 309 7.29 1.44 -2.93
C ASP A 309 8.03 2.40 -1.98
N ASN A 310 9.16 1.98 -1.43
CA ASN A 310 9.95 2.83 -0.54
C ASN A 310 10.45 4.10 -1.24
N THR A 311 10.90 3.99 -2.49
CA THR A 311 11.37 5.12 -3.28
C THR A 311 10.21 6.02 -3.71
N PHE A 312 9.09 5.43 -4.12
CA PHE A 312 7.87 6.16 -4.45
C PHE A 312 7.36 6.96 -3.23
N GLU A 313 7.29 6.32 -2.08
CA GLU A 313 6.84 6.95 -0.84
C GLU A 313 7.70 8.16 -0.45
N VAL A 314 9.03 8.03 -0.48
CA VAL A 314 9.91 9.15 -0.13
C VAL A 314 9.75 10.34 -1.08
N LEU A 315 9.57 10.10 -2.38
CA LEU A 315 9.32 11.16 -3.36
C LEU A 315 8.01 11.91 -3.07
N VAL A 316 6.95 11.15 -2.77
CA VAL A 316 5.65 11.74 -2.43
C VAL A 316 5.72 12.51 -1.12
N ARG A 317 6.34 11.96 -0.07
CA ARG A 317 6.47 12.62 1.23
C ARG A 317 7.43 13.82 1.20
N ALA A 318 8.33 13.88 0.22
CA ALA A 318 9.14 15.06 -0.07
C ALA A 318 8.41 16.14 -0.90
N GLY A 319 7.11 15.93 -1.23
CA GLY A 319 6.26 16.93 -1.88
C GLY A 319 5.99 16.71 -3.36
N ARG A 320 6.39 15.56 -3.94
CA ARG A 320 5.98 15.20 -5.30
C ARG A 320 4.56 14.65 -5.29
N THR A 321 3.75 14.96 -6.30
CA THR A 321 2.46 14.27 -6.46
C THR A 321 2.68 12.81 -6.86
N ALA A 322 1.75 11.92 -6.51
CA ALA A 322 1.84 10.51 -6.88
C ALA A 322 2.00 10.28 -8.40
N PRO A 323 1.28 11.00 -9.30
CA PRO A 323 1.52 10.91 -10.75
C PRO A 323 2.94 11.31 -11.15
N MET A 324 3.49 12.37 -10.53
CA MET A 324 4.86 12.81 -10.84
C MET A 324 5.90 11.81 -10.31
N ALA A 325 5.71 11.25 -9.13
CA ALA A 325 6.58 10.21 -8.58
C ALA A 325 6.60 8.96 -9.48
N LYS A 326 5.42 8.53 -9.99
CA LYS A 326 5.34 7.44 -10.99
C LYS A 326 6.12 7.78 -12.25
N SER A 327 5.94 8.98 -12.79
CA SER A 327 6.61 9.40 -14.03
C SER A 327 8.12 9.53 -13.88
N LEU A 328 8.62 9.89 -12.69
CA LEU A 328 10.05 9.93 -12.38
C LEU A 328 10.66 8.51 -12.32
N LEU A 329 9.96 7.57 -11.69
CA LEU A 329 10.46 6.21 -11.48
C LEU A 329 10.28 5.34 -12.71
N ILE A 330 9.13 5.45 -13.38
CA ILE A 330 8.78 4.67 -14.56
C ILE A 330 8.29 5.65 -15.64
N PRO A 331 9.22 6.34 -16.31
CA PRO A 331 8.90 7.21 -17.43
C PRO A 331 8.46 6.39 -18.64
N GLU A 332 7.65 7.01 -19.51
CA GLU A 332 7.27 6.40 -20.78
C GLU A 332 8.49 6.30 -21.71
N ALA A 333 8.67 5.12 -22.32
CA ALA A 333 9.70 4.92 -23.36
C ALA A 333 9.23 5.56 -24.67
N TRP A 334 9.75 6.71 -25.03
CA TRP A 334 9.31 7.50 -26.19
C TRP A 334 10.19 7.37 -27.43
N SER A 335 11.37 6.75 -27.32
CA SER A 335 12.30 6.61 -28.44
C SER A 335 11.75 5.84 -29.65
N GLY A 336 10.77 4.95 -29.45
CA GLY A 336 10.07 4.24 -30.52
C GLY A 336 8.72 4.84 -30.95
N SER A 337 8.20 5.81 -30.18
CA SER A 337 6.90 6.46 -30.42
C SER A 337 7.03 7.97 -30.61
N GLY A 338 8.24 8.46 -30.85
CA GLY A 338 8.56 9.91 -30.86
C GLY A 338 7.76 10.73 -31.85
N GLU A 339 7.35 10.13 -32.97
CA GLU A 339 6.53 10.82 -33.98
C GLU A 339 5.09 11.09 -33.56
N THR A 340 4.59 10.35 -32.56
CA THR A 340 3.19 10.47 -32.08
C THR A 340 3.06 11.18 -30.74
N MET A 341 4.14 11.34 -30.00
CA MET A 341 4.14 11.97 -28.68
C MET A 341 4.31 13.49 -28.78
N LYS A 342 3.43 14.23 -28.08
CA LYS A 342 3.53 15.70 -28.00
C LYS A 342 4.87 16.14 -27.42
N GLU A 343 5.46 17.22 -27.96
CA GLU A 343 6.74 17.81 -27.49
C GLU A 343 6.76 18.05 -25.96
N SER A 344 5.66 18.54 -25.40
CA SER A 344 5.54 18.76 -23.95
C SER A 344 5.67 17.48 -23.13
N HIS A 345 5.17 16.35 -23.63
CA HIS A 345 5.32 15.05 -22.98
C HIS A 345 6.74 14.52 -23.13
N GLN A 346 7.36 14.68 -24.31
CA GLN A 346 8.77 14.32 -24.52
C GLN A 346 9.69 15.11 -23.57
N ALA A 347 9.45 16.42 -23.43
CA ALA A 347 10.19 17.26 -22.49
C ALA A 347 10.01 16.82 -21.03
N LEU A 348 8.79 16.43 -20.63
CA LEU A 348 8.52 15.88 -19.29
C LEU A 348 9.32 14.60 -19.04
N TYR A 349 9.31 13.65 -19.96
CA TYR A 349 10.04 12.40 -19.77
C TYR A 349 11.55 12.54 -19.88
N ALA A 350 12.03 13.47 -20.72
CA ALA A 350 13.44 13.86 -20.73
C ALA A 350 13.88 14.45 -19.38
N TYR A 351 13.05 15.28 -18.77
CA TYR A 351 13.27 15.79 -17.41
C TYR A 351 13.27 14.64 -16.38
N CYS A 352 12.31 13.73 -16.43
CA CYS A 352 12.25 12.59 -15.53
C CYS A 352 13.53 11.76 -15.57
N ASN A 353 14.00 11.43 -16.77
CA ASN A 353 15.24 10.66 -16.99
C ASN A 353 16.51 11.39 -16.54
N ALA A 354 16.48 12.72 -16.50
CA ALA A 354 17.62 13.53 -16.02
C ALA A 354 17.67 13.64 -14.49
N VAL A 355 16.53 13.48 -13.82
CA VAL A 355 16.39 13.66 -12.36
C VAL A 355 16.50 12.34 -11.60
N MET A 356 15.99 11.25 -12.18
CA MET A 356 15.94 9.94 -11.54
C MET A 356 16.26 8.85 -12.55
N GLU A 357 17.00 7.84 -12.13
CA GLU A 357 17.26 6.65 -12.93
C GLU A 357 15.97 5.83 -13.07
N PRO A 358 15.58 5.46 -14.32
CA PRO A 358 14.40 4.68 -14.55
C PRO A 358 14.45 3.32 -13.82
N TRP A 359 13.32 2.94 -13.24
CA TRP A 359 13.07 1.61 -12.70
C TRP A 359 12.44 0.78 -13.83
N ASP A 360 13.27 0.02 -14.53
CA ASP A 360 12.93 -0.61 -15.80
C ASP A 360 12.63 -2.09 -15.65
N GLY A 361 11.65 -2.55 -16.41
CA GLY A 361 11.15 -3.90 -16.45
C GLY A 361 9.64 -3.95 -16.68
N PRO A 362 9.06 -5.11 -16.99
CA PRO A 362 7.61 -5.23 -17.15
C PRO A 362 6.91 -4.83 -15.87
N ALA A 363 6.02 -3.85 -15.96
CA ALA A 363 5.35 -3.28 -14.80
C ALA A 363 3.88 -2.96 -15.05
N ALA A 364 3.01 -3.46 -14.18
CA ALA A 364 1.66 -2.96 -13.99
C ALA A 364 1.54 -2.44 -12.56
N ILE A 365 1.25 -1.16 -12.40
CA ILE A 365 1.30 -0.47 -11.12
C ILE A 365 -0.05 0.17 -10.82
N CYS A 366 -0.50 -0.01 -9.58
CA CYS A 366 -1.57 0.79 -8.99
C CYS A 366 -1.02 1.47 -7.73
N ALA A 367 -1.21 2.77 -7.59
CA ALA A 367 -0.70 3.54 -6.46
C ALA A 367 -1.68 4.61 -5.99
N THR A 368 -1.58 4.99 -4.72
CA THR A 368 -2.31 6.12 -4.16
C THR A 368 -1.52 6.76 -3.02
N ASP A 369 -1.62 8.09 -2.90
CA ASP A 369 -1.17 8.87 -1.74
C ASP A 369 -2.35 9.31 -0.85
N GLY A 370 -3.55 8.78 -1.13
CA GLY A 370 -4.81 9.16 -0.48
C GLY A 370 -5.47 10.42 -1.07
N ARG A 371 -4.86 11.06 -2.07
CA ARG A 371 -5.41 12.17 -2.85
C ARG A 371 -5.49 11.84 -4.34
N TRP A 372 -4.47 11.20 -4.86
CA TRP A 372 -4.37 10.75 -6.24
C TRP A 372 -4.45 9.24 -6.31
N VAL A 373 -5.06 8.74 -7.35
CA VAL A 373 -5.01 7.34 -7.75
C VAL A 373 -4.30 7.27 -9.09
N VAL A 374 -3.32 6.39 -9.17
CA VAL A 374 -2.50 6.21 -10.37
C VAL A 374 -2.55 4.74 -10.76
N ALA A 375 -2.84 4.49 -12.03
CA ALA A 375 -2.67 3.19 -12.64
C ALA A 375 -1.85 3.35 -13.92
N GLY A 376 -0.95 2.42 -14.17
CA GLY A 376 -0.11 2.47 -15.36
C GLY A 376 0.54 1.13 -15.65
N LYS A 377 0.85 0.94 -16.92
CA LYS A 377 1.70 -0.15 -17.40
C LYS A 377 2.99 0.44 -17.93
N ASP A 378 4.07 -0.33 -17.85
CA ASP A 378 5.23 -0.15 -18.70
C ASP A 378 5.04 -0.94 -20.01
N ARG A 379 5.78 -0.55 -21.04
CA ARG A 379 5.65 -1.12 -22.39
C ARG A 379 6.34 -2.47 -22.57
N ASN A 380 7.20 -2.83 -21.64
CA ASN A 380 7.97 -4.07 -21.74
C ASN A 380 7.14 -5.32 -21.44
#